data_e8b630c82ef339365b1792e1007ecea6
#
_entry.id   e8b630c82ef339365b1792e1007ecea6
#
_cell.length_a   1.000
_cell.length_b   1.000
_cell.length_c   1.000
_cell.angle_alpha   90.00
_cell.angle_beta   90.00
_cell.angle_gamma   90.00
#
_symmetry.space_group_name_H-M   'P 1'
#
loop_
_entity.id
_entity.type
_entity.pdbx_description
1 polymer ?
#
loop_
_entity_poly.entity_id
_entity_poly.type
_entity_poly.pdbx_seq_one_letter_code
_entity_poly.pdbx_strand_id
1 'polypeptide(L)'
;MPVVDTVTSNTPPDHCPSKDPCFGITFRRYGKPKKRVRDVHVHGVHAQRWECTTCGHVFRVYPQGVTRRQQSLRLQAMSVHYWVLGMSLGAVTDALAGLGCPLGRTTVHDNLRRTGTVARRKLRERLRSKMKVRVVAMDCTHVSEQGKEKVVMQTTDAGTGMTLEITVLHAEDEHTITRYVQRIAQLTGCEIILSDDADTFKTGADAAGVHQQVCQQHVVPNTLTLVSEIAEQVETLPPQEPTPSGLSVAQAFDDLALLEDIILARAPGSQWHLEELCRRYQEAPGPQKGQKASPWYRLRLMTLDLSEDWPRLTLTERYRGDDGRRFVPATNNVSERAIGLNIKERYRTMRGYKSTISLRCYPALTAYLREQQGAECFSSLLAA
;
A
#
# COMPACT_ATOMS: atom_id res chain seq x y z
N MET A 1 18.07 -17.15 -3.87
CA MET A 1 19.30 -16.32 -3.74
C MET A 1 20.08 -16.36 -5.05
N PRO A 2 20.71 -15.25 -5.48
CA PRO A 2 21.51 -15.22 -6.72
C PRO A 2 22.65 -16.25 -6.71
N VAL A 3 22.88 -16.88 -7.83
CA VAL A 3 24.04 -17.76 -8.04
C VAL A 3 25.29 -16.92 -8.20
N VAL A 4 26.41 -17.40 -7.71
CA VAL A 4 27.73 -16.78 -7.86
C VAL A 4 28.69 -17.79 -8.45
N ASP A 5 29.11 -17.51 -9.68
CA ASP A 5 30.08 -18.34 -10.38
C ASP A 5 31.51 -17.92 -10.07
N THR A 6 32.41 -18.84 -10.12
CA THR A 6 33.84 -18.57 -9.90
C THR A 6 34.63 -18.26 -11.20
N VAL A 7 34.06 -18.66 -12.33
CA VAL A 7 34.67 -18.51 -13.65
C VAL A 7 33.75 -17.66 -14.55
N THR A 8 34.34 -16.70 -15.20
CA THR A 8 33.70 -15.86 -16.20
C THR A 8 33.46 -16.62 -17.50
N SER A 9 32.32 -16.43 -18.13
CA SER A 9 32.13 -16.86 -19.52
C SER A 9 33.23 -16.24 -20.40
N ASN A 10 33.72 -17.01 -21.32
CA ASN A 10 34.74 -16.51 -22.27
C ASN A 10 34.14 -15.66 -23.39
N THR A 11 32.86 -15.29 -23.28
CA THR A 11 32.12 -14.55 -24.30
C THR A 11 32.21 -13.06 -24.00
N PRO A 12 32.62 -12.21 -24.90
CA PRO A 12 32.56 -10.76 -24.74
C PRO A 12 31.08 -10.30 -24.83
N PRO A 13 30.76 -9.06 -24.42
CA PRO A 13 29.47 -8.47 -24.66
C PRO A 13 29.24 -8.22 -26.17
N ASP A 14 27.99 -8.08 -26.56
CA ASP A 14 27.63 -7.84 -27.95
C ASP A 14 28.14 -6.50 -28.49
N HIS A 15 28.27 -5.50 -27.61
CA HIS A 15 28.71 -4.14 -27.95
C HIS A 15 29.72 -3.60 -26.94
N CYS A 16 30.52 -2.65 -27.39
CA CYS A 16 31.51 -1.96 -26.57
C CYS A 16 30.81 -1.16 -25.45
N PRO A 17 31.11 -1.38 -24.14
CA PRO A 17 30.52 -0.65 -23.02
C PRO A 17 31.18 0.70 -22.77
N SER A 18 31.89 1.30 -23.72
CA SER A 18 32.44 2.63 -23.59
C SER A 18 31.36 3.67 -23.36
N LYS A 19 31.64 4.70 -22.57
CA LYS A 19 30.74 5.84 -22.38
C LYS A 19 30.68 6.73 -23.63
N ASP A 20 31.79 6.79 -24.35
CA ASP A 20 31.83 7.47 -25.63
C ASP A 20 31.19 6.55 -26.68
N PRO A 21 30.39 7.11 -27.61
CA PRO A 21 29.71 6.32 -28.62
C PRO A 21 30.69 5.45 -29.40
N CYS A 22 30.67 4.16 -29.19
CA CYS A 22 31.47 3.18 -29.90
C CYS A 22 30.62 2.00 -30.33
N PHE A 23 30.49 1.73 -31.59
CA PHE A 23 29.73 0.62 -32.18
C PHE A 23 30.62 -0.64 -32.38
N GLY A 24 31.78 -0.73 -31.70
CA GLY A 24 32.67 -1.86 -31.81
C GLY A 24 32.00 -3.15 -31.27
N ILE A 25 32.07 -4.20 -32.04
CA ILE A 25 31.57 -5.55 -31.73
C ILE A 25 32.66 -6.59 -31.65
N THR A 26 33.91 -6.19 -31.92
CA THR A 26 35.08 -7.05 -31.88
C THR A 26 36.01 -6.71 -30.72
N PHE A 27 36.48 -7.75 -30.03
CA PHE A 27 37.21 -7.60 -28.79
C PHE A 27 38.42 -8.57 -28.76
N ARG A 28 39.51 -8.11 -28.21
CA ARG A 28 40.67 -8.97 -27.93
C ARG A 28 40.79 -9.26 -26.43
N ARG A 29 41.23 -10.44 -26.05
CA ARG A 29 41.49 -10.79 -24.65
C ARG A 29 42.71 -10.01 -24.14
N TYR A 30 42.51 -9.34 -22.97
CA TYR A 30 43.54 -8.48 -22.38
C TYR A 30 44.07 -9.00 -21.02
N GLY A 31 43.61 -10.18 -20.57
CA GLY A 31 44.04 -10.83 -19.35
C GLY A 31 42.93 -11.30 -18.45
N LYS A 32 43.28 -12.04 -17.41
CA LYS A 32 42.35 -12.62 -16.43
C LYS A 32 42.70 -12.21 -14.99
N PRO A 33 42.47 -10.95 -14.57
CA PRO A 33 42.82 -10.52 -13.23
C PRO A 33 41.97 -11.23 -12.18
N LYS A 34 42.62 -11.62 -11.07
CA LYS A 34 41.95 -12.12 -9.88
C LYS A 34 41.30 -10.96 -9.14
N LYS A 35 40.05 -11.15 -8.68
CA LYS A 35 39.30 -10.22 -7.88
C LYS A 35 38.88 -10.88 -6.56
N ARG A 36 39.15 -10.25 -5.42
CA ARG A 36 38.62 -10.63 -4.13
C ARG A 36 37.13 -10.28 -4.08
N VAL A 37 36.33 -11.22 -3.59
CA VAL A 37 34.86 -11.07 -3.43
C VAL A 37 34.49 -11.47 -2.01
N ARG A 38 33.65 -10.69 -1.35
CA ARG A 38 33.01 -11.08 -0.10
C ARG A 38 31.73 -11.84 -0.43
N ASP A 39 31.72 -13.12 -0.09
CA ASP A 39 30.60 -14.03 -0.30
C ASP A 39 30.72 -15.20 0.67
N VAL A 40 29.58 -15.83 1.01
CA VAL A 40 29.56 -16.96 1.98
C VAL A 40 30.27 -18.21 1.51
N HIS A 41 30.50 -18.35 0.21
CA HIS A 41 31.16 -19.55 -0.36
C HIS A 41 32.31 -19.22 -1.29
N VAL A 42 32.39 -17.97 -1.81
CA VAL A 42 33.33 -17.59 -2.86
C VAL A 42 34.15 -16.41 -2.40
N HIS A 43 35.46 -16.60 -2.22
CA HIS A 43 36.37 -15.55 -1.72
C HIS A 43 37.15 -14.83 -2.84
N GLY A 44 37.11 -15.37 -4.04
CA GLY A 44 37.81 -14.80 -5.17
C GLY A 44 37.33 -15.39 -6.49
N VAL A 45 37.38 -14.56 -7.53
CA VAL A 45 36.96 -14.90 -8.88
C VAL A 45 37.97 -14.42 -9.89
N HIS A 46 37.96 -14.95 -11.07
CA HIS A 46 38.70 -14.44 -12.18
C HIS A 46 37.79 -13.66 -13.12
N ALA A 47 38.02 -12.35 -13.27
CA ALA A 47 37.36 -11.55 -14.27
C ALA A 47 38.05 -11.66 -15.62
N GLN A 48 37.38 -11.65 -16.74
CA GLN A 48 37.97 -11.52 -18.05
C GLN A 48 38.10 -10.04 -18.41
N ARG A 49 39.31 -9.59 -18.74
CA ARG A 49 39.53 -8.28 -19.37
C ARG A 49 39.44 -8.41 -20.90
N TRP A 50 38.75 -7.45 -21.45
CA TRP A 50 38.62 -7.30 -22.91
C TRP A 50 39.07 -5.90 -23.31
N GLU A 51 39.57 -5.76 -24.52
CA GLU A 51 39.88 -4.51 -25.19
C GLU A 51 39.09 -4.44 -26.49
N CYS A 52 38.33 -3.34 -26.66
CA CYS A 52 37.61 -3.09 -27.92
C CYS A 52 38.65 -2.75 -29.02
N THR A 53 38.62 -3.47 -30.12
CA THR A 53 39.54 -3.25 -31.22
C THR A 53 39.29 -1.95 -31.98
N THR A 54 38.09 -1.37 -31.85
CA THR A 54 37.67 -0.15 -32.52
C THR A 54 38.15 1.10 -31.78
N CYS A 55 37.95 1.17 -30.45
CA CYS A 55 38.25 2.38 -29.67
C CYS A 55 39.31 2.19 -28.59
N GLY A 56 39.89 0.99 -28.44
CA GLY A 56 40.89 0.70 -27.42
C GLY A 56 40.38 0.64 -26.00
N HIS A 57 39.05 0.81 -25.77
CA HIS A 57 38.46 0.78 -24.42
C HIS A 57 38.67 -0.59 -23.77
N VAL A 58 39.29 -0.57 -22.56
CA VAL A 58 39.53 -1.80 -21.79
C VAL A 58 38.48 -1.92 -20.67
N PHE A 59 37.80 -3.05 -20.63
CA PHE A 59 36.74 -3.30 -19.63
C PHE A 59 36.88 -4.72 -19.05
N ARG A 60 36.12 -4.96 -17.98
CA ARG A 60 36.08 -6.26 -17.28
C ARG A 60 34.70 -6.85 -17.34
N VAL A 61 34.62 -8.11 -17.72
CA VAL A 61 33.45 -8.95 -17.57
C VAL A 61 33.64 -9.83 -16.34
N TYR A 62 32.65 -9.82 -15.45
CA TYR A 62 32.72 -10.58 -14.22
C TYR A 62 31.84 -11.85 -14.34
N PRO A 63 32.16 -12.89 -13.55
CA PRO A 63 31.27 -14.05 -13.43
C PRO A 63 29.86 -13.66 -12.97
N GLN A 64 28.90 -14.52 -13.23
CA GLN A 64 27.54 -14.35 -12.74
C GLN A 64 27.55 -14.12 -11.23
N GLY A 65 26.70 -13.22 -10.75
CA GLY A 65 26.60 -12.89 -9.33
C GLY A 65 27.72 -12.01 -8.78
N VAL A 66 28.66 -11.58 -9.60
CA VAL A 66 29.75 -10.68 -9.22
C VAL A 66 29.67 -9.38 -10.02
N THR A 67 29.94 -8.26 -9.36
CA THR A 67 29.99 -6.92 -9.97
C THR A 67 31.30 -6.23 -9.66
N ARG A 68 31.42 -4.95 -9.98
CA ARG A 68 32.57 -4.13 -9.56
C ARG A 68 32.74 -4.02 -8.05
N ARG A 69 31.65 -4.24 -7.27
CA ARG A 69 31.67 -4.15 -5.81
C ARG A 69 32.45 -5.30 -5.20
N GLN A 70 32.89 -5.11 -3.96
CA GLN A 70 33.56 -6.17 -3.22
C GLN A 70 32.64 -7.29 -2.78
N GLN A 71 31.35 -7.00 -2.56
CA GLN A 71 30.35 -8.00 -2.17
C GLN A 71 29.69 -8.62 -3.40
N SER A 72 29.40 -9.92 -3.33
CA SER A 72 28.61 -10.62 -4.33
C SER A 72 27.14 -10.17 -4.33
N LEU A 73 26.42 -10.47 -5.41
CA LEU A 73 24.96 -10.24 -5.42
C LEU A 73 24.23 -11.13 -4.42
N ARG A 74 24.74 -12.34 -4.13
CA ARG A 74 24.21 -13.23 -3.09
C ARG A 74 24.31 -12.58 -1.72
N LEU A 75 25.46 -12.06 -1.33
CA LEU A 75 25.65 -11.41 -0.04
C LEU A 75 24.82 -10.13 0.08
N GLN A 76 24.65 -9.38 -1.00
CA GLN A 76 23.71 -8.25 -1.05
C GLN A 76 22.28 -8.73 -0.82
N ALA A 77 21.82 -9.77 -1.53
CA ALA A 77 20.49 -10.36 -1.35
C ALA A 77 20.27 -10.85 0.06
N MET A 78 21.23 -11.54 0.66
CA MET A 78 21.12 -12.01 2.06
C MET A 78 20.96 -10.85 3.04
N SER A 79 21.74 -9.77 2.89
CA SER A 79 21.64 -8.59 3.75
C SER A 79 20.25 -7.94 3.68
N VAL A 80 19.68 -7.87 2.48
CA VAL A 80 18.35 -7.33 2.24
C VAL A 80 17.27 -8.27 2.79
N HIS A 81 17.39 -9.57 2.52
CA HIS A 81 16.43 -10.58 2.93
C HIS A 81 16.31 -10.68 4.46
N TYR A 82 17.44 -10.77 5.17
CA TYR A 82 17.42 -10.81 6.63
C TYR A 82 16.76 -9.57 7.24
N TRP A 83 17.03 -8.41 6.65
CA TRP A 83 16.37 -7.19 7.09
C TRP A 83 14.85 -7.26 6.84
N VAL A 84 14.39 -7.69 5.65
CA VAL A 84 12.96 -7.82 5.33
C VAL A 84 12.26 -8.82 6.26
N LEU A 85 12.97 -9.88 6.69
CA LEU A 85 12.48 -10.84 7.68
C LEU A 85 12.38 -10.28 9.11
N GLY A 86 12.72 -9.02 9.34
CA GLY A 86 12.51 -8.36 10.63
C GLY A 86 13.78 -8.02 11.41
N MET A 87 14.96 -8.45 10.97
CA MET A 87 16.21 -8.18 11.67
C MET A 87 16.57 -6.69 11.63
N SER A 88 17.15 -6.18 12.71
CA SER A 88 17.75 -4.83 12.73
C SER A 88 19.00 -4.78 11.86
N LEU A 89 19.48 -3.59 11.48
CA LEU A 89 20.74 -3.46 10.76
C LEU A 89 21.93 -4.07 11.52
N GLY A 90 21.93 -3.94 12.84
CA GLY A 90 22.93 -4.57 13.69
C GLY A 90 22.85 -6.09 13.64
N ALA A 91 21.67 -6.66 13.86
CA ALA A 91 21.46 -8.10 13.81
C ALA A 91 21.81 -8.70 12.44
N VAL A 92 21.55 -7.99 11.34
CA VAL A 92 21.99 -8.42 10.00
C VAL A 92 23.51 -8.47 9.91
N THR A 93 24.22 -7.43 10.43
CA THR A 93 25.68 -7.42 10.41
C THR A 93 26.28 -8.56 11.24
N ASP A 94 25.69 -8.84 12.39
CA ASP A 94 26.15 -9.90 13.31
C ASP A 94 25.90 -11.29 12.71
N ALA A 95 24.73 -11.51 12.11
CA ALA A 95 24.42 -12.77 11.41
C ALA A 95 25.36 -13.03 10.25
N LEU A 96 25.66 -12.00 9.43
CA LEU A 96 26.61 -12.15 8.31
C LEU A 96 28.05 -12.31 8.78
N ALA A 97 28.45 -11.72 9.89
CA ALA A 97 29.75 -11.93 10.51
C ALA A 97 29.89 -13.38 11.00
N GLY A 98 28.86 -13.95 11.62
CA GLY A 98 28.79 -15.36 12.00
C GLY A 98 28.97 -16.33 10.82
N LEU A 99 28.59 -15.91 9.61
CA LEU A 99 28.83 -16.65 8.36
C LEU A 99 30.19 -16.35 7.73
N GLY A 100 31.11 -15.69 8.43
CA GLY A 100 32.42 -15.32 7.89
C GLY A 100 32.42 -14.16 6.88
N CYS A 101 31.29 -13.47 6.71
CA CYS A 101 31.12 -12.39 5.72
C CYS A 101 30.74 -11.05 6.35
N PRO A 102 31.57 -10.46 7.20
CA PRO A 102 31.25 -9.22 7.90
C PRO A 102 30.94 -8.08 6.93
N LEU A 103 29.78 -7.45 7.12
CA LEU A 103 29.39 -6.21 6.46
C LEU A 103 29.16 -5.12 7.52
N GLY A 104 29.54 -3.89 7.21
CA GLY A 104 29.20 -2.76 8.06
C GLY A 104 27.74 -2.38 7.92
N ARG A 105 27.14 -1.79 9.00
CA ARG A 105 25.74 -1.30 9.00
C ARG A 105 25.45 -0.35 7.84
N THR A 106 26.38 0.54 7.51
CA THR A 106 26.26 1.46 6.37
C THR A 106 26.14 0.69 5.04
N THR A 107 26.90 -0.38 4.87
CA THR A 107 26.83 -1.22 3.66
C THR A 107 25.47 -1.92 3.54
N VAL A 108 24.96 -2.45 4.65
CA VAL A 108 23.61 -3.05 4.68
C VAL A 108 22.54 -2.01 4.36
N HIS A 109 22.63 -0.83 4.97
CA HIS A 109 21.73 0.29 4.70
C HIS A 109 21.78 0.73 3.22
N ASP A 110 22.97 0.80 2.62
CA ASP A 110 23.13 1.14 1.21
C ASP A 110 22.53 0.05 0.29
N ASN A 111 22.67 -1.23 0.65
CA ASN A 111 22.04 -2.31 -0.08
C ASN A 111 20.51 -2.16 -0.05
N LEU A 112 19.91 -1.90 1.12
CA LEU A 112 18.49 -1.66 1.29
C LEU A 112 18.00 -0.46 0.46
N ARG A 113 18.71 0.65 0.53
CA ARG A 113 18.35 1.87 -0.20
C ARG A 113 18.33 1.65 -1.70
N ARG A 114 19.36 1.01 -2.24
CA ARG A 114 19.47 0.73 -3.68
C ARG A 114 18.41 -0.25 -4.14
N THR A 115 18.28 -1.37 -3.45
CA THR A 115 17.28 -2.39 -3.78
C THR A 115 15.87 -1.84 -3.64
N GLY A 116 15.60 -1.04 -2.60
CA GLY A 116 14.32 -0.37 -2.40
C GLY A 116 14.01 0.66 -3.49
N THR A 117 15.01 1.37 -4.01
CA THR A 117 14.82 2.27 -5.15
C THR A 117 14.39 1.50 -6.40
N VAL A 118 14.99 0.34 -6.65
CA VAL A 118 14.62 -0.53 -7.77
C VAL A 118 13.23 -1.12 -7.55
N ALA A 119 12.93 -1.62 -6.36
CA ALA A 119 11.60 -2.13 -6.02
C ALA A 119 10.51 -1.08 -6.27
N ARG A 120 10.74 0.17 -5.81
CA ARG A 120 9.82 1.28 -6.06
C ARG A 120 9.64 1.57 -7.54
N ARG A 121 10.70 1.51 -8.34
CA ARG A 121 10.60 1.65 -9.79
C ARG A 121 9.76 0.52 -10.41
N LYS A 122 9.99 -0.73 -9.98
CA LYS A 122 9.23 -1.90 -10.45
C LYS A 122 7.73 -1.80 -10.12
N LEU A 123 7.36 -1.35 -8.92
CA LEU A 123 5.95 -1.10 -8.58
C LEU A 123 5.34 -0.04 -9.50
N ARG A 124 6.07 1.05 -9.78
CA ARG A 124 5.59 2.09 -10.72
C ARG A 124 5.48 1.60 -12.17
N GLU A 125 6.42 0.77 -12.62
CA GLU A 125 6.36 0.13 -13.94
C GLU A 125 5.14 -0.78 -14.03
N ARG A 126 4.87 -1.58 -12.99
CA ARG A 126 3.67 -2.42 -12.87
C ARG A 126 2.39 -1.57 -12.98
N LEU A 127 2.28 -0.50 -12.21
CA LEU A 127 1.12 0.40 -12.26
C LEU A 127 0.91 1.01 -13.65
N ARG A 128 2.00 1.30 -14.39
CA ARG A 128 1.94 1.88 -15.73
C ARG A 128 1.74 0.85 -16.86
N SER A 129 1.89 -0.43 -16.59
CA SER A 129 1.84 -1.50 -17.60
C SER A 129 0.44 -1.80 -18.14
N LYS A 130 -0.53 -0.90 -17.95
CA LYS A 130 -1.95 -1.04 -18.36
C LYS A 130 -2.61 -2.31 -17.81
N MET A 131 -2.19 -2.74 -16.63
CA MET A 131 -2.92 -3.77 -15.89
C MET A 131 -4.32 -3.26 -15.59
N LYS A 132 -5.33 -3.92 -16.14
CA LYS A 132 -6.72 -3.63 -15.79
C LYS A 132 -7.00 -4.16 -14.40
N VAL A 133 -7.15 -3.27 -13.45
CA VAL A 133 -7.54 -3.59 -12.08
C VAL A 133 -8.94 -3.06 -11.89
N ARG A 134 -9.92 -3.95 -11.71
CA ARG A 134 -11.32 -3.52 -11.60
C ARG A 134 -11.63 -2.81 -10.28
N VAL A 135 -11.05 -3.32 -9.18
CA VAL A 135 -11.26 -2.76 -7.83
C VAL A 135 -9.91 -2.43 -7.20
N VAL A 136 -9.71 -1.19 -6.85
CA VAL A 136 -8.50 -0.70 -6.19
C VAL A 136 -8.79 -0.35 -4.75
N ALA A 137 -8.11 -1.00 -3.81
CA ALA A 137 -8.18 -0.68 -2.39
C ALA A 137 -7.15 0.39 -2.04
N MET A 138 -7.58 1.43 -1.33
CA MET A 138 -6.74 2.54 -0.88
C MET A 138 -6.94 2.78 0.60
N ASP A 139 -5.84 3.10 1.28
CA ASP A 139 -5.87 3.45 2.69
C ASP A 139 -4.65 4.28 3.06
N CYS A 140 -4.81 5.17 4.02
CA CYS A 140 -3.75 6.03 4.55
C CYS A 140 -3.23 5.52 5.89
N THR A 141 -1.97 5.81 6.17
CA THR A 141 -1.40 5.60 7.50
C THR A 141 -0.42 6.70 7.85
N HIS A 142 -0.43 7.08 9.10
CA HIS A 142 0.46 8.08 9.66
C HIS A 142 1.71 7.42 10.25
N VAL A 143 2.86 7.96 9.91
CA VAL A 143 4.16 7.49 10.40
C VAL A 143 5.05 8.68 10.75
N SER A 144 5.97 8.49 11.69
CA SER A 144 6.96 9.53 12.01
C SER A 144 8.24 9.36 11.17
N GLU A 145 8.65 10.44 10.54
CA GLU A 145 9.95 10.59 9.91
C GLU A 145 10.74 11.68 10.62
N GLN A 146 11.76 11.31 11.38
CA GLN A 146 12.57 12.25 12.18
C GLN A 146 11.72 13.14 13.12
N GLY A 147 10.71 12.57 13.74
CA GLY A 147 9.80 13.30 14.64
C GLY A 147 8.71 14.10 13.93
N LYS A 148 8.69 14.13 12.59
CA LYS A 148 7.62 14.77 11.82
C LYS A 148 6.65 13.73 11.29
N GLU A 149 5.37 13.99 11.47
CA GLU A 149 4.32 13.12 10.91
C GLU A 149 4.32 13.18 9.39
N LYS A 150 4.09 12.03 8.77
CA LYS A 150 3.98 11.83 7.34
C LYS A 150 2.81 10.90 7.04
N VAL A 151 2.04 11.28 6.05
CA VAL A 151 0.95 10.46 5.51
C VAL A 151 1.49 9.55 4.42
N VAL A 152 1.22 8.26 4.53
CA VAL A 152 1.62 7.26 3.53
C VAL A 152 0.38 6.58 3.00
N MET A 153 0.16 6.72 1.72
CA MET A 153 -0.92 6.05 0.99
C MET A 153 -0.44 4.70 0.48
N GLN A 154 -1.19 3.65 0.81
CA GLN A 154 -1.06 2.30 0.26
C GLN A 154 -2.18 2.09 -0.75
N THR A 155 -1.82 1.63 -1.94
CA THR A 155 -2.77 1.27 -3.00
C THR A 155 -2.54 -0.17 -3.42
N THR A 156 -3.60 -0.94 -3.44
CA THR A 156 -3.56 -2.40 -3.59
C THR A 156 -4.64 -2.84 -4.58
N ASP A 157 -4.36 -3.81 -5.42
CA ASP A 157 -5.39 -4.52 -6.18
C ASP A 157 -6.24 -5.34 -5.19
N ALA A 158 -7.51 -5.01 -5.07
CA ALA A 158 -8.39 -5.65 -4.10
C ALA A 158 -8.65 -7.13 -4.40
N GLY A 159 -8.54 -7.54 -5.68
CA GLY A 159 -8.76 -8.93 -6.11
C GLY A 159 -7.57 -9.84 -5.80
N THR A 160 -6.35 -9.36 -6.00
CA THR A 160 -5.13 -10.17 -5.85
C THR A 160 -4.36 -9.90 -4.56
N GLY A 161 -4.63 -8.79 -3.89
CA GLY A 161 -3.84 -8.30 -2.75
C GLY A 161 -2.49 -7.69 -3.13
N MET A 162 -2.25 -7.52 -4.43
CA MET A 162 -0.96 -7.04 -4.93
C MET A 162 -0.80 -5.52 -4.74
N THR A 163 0.31 -5.10 -4.19
CA THR A 163 0.62 -3.68 -4.03
C THR A 163 0.84 -3.02 -5.39
N LEU A 164 0.06 -2.01 -5.68
CA LEU A 164 0.18 -1.19 -6.88
C LEU A 164 1.10 0.01 -6.66
N GLU A 165 0.91 0.71 -5.55
CA GLU A 165 1.76 1.83 -5.19
C GLU A 165 1.83 2.03 -3.67
N ILE A 166 2.97 2.51 -3.19
CA ILE A 166 3.16 3.09 -1.87
C ILE A 166 3.77 4.47 -2.07
N THR A 167 3.08 5.51 -1.60
CA THR A 167 3.56 6.88 -1.77
C THR A 167 3.39 7.70 -0.50
N VAL A 168 4.31 8.62 -0.29
CA VAL A 168 4.20 9.63 0.77
C VAL A 168 3.43 10.80 0.20
N LEU A 169 2.28 11.09 0.77
CA LEU A 169 1.48 12.25 0.42
C LEU A 169 2.06 13.52 1.06
N HIS A 170 1.75 14.64 0.49
CA HIS A 170 2.11 15.95 1.03
C HIS A 170 1.22 16.31 2.23
N ALA A 171 -0.05 16.06 2.09
CA ALA A 171 -1.09 16.21 3.12
C ALA A 171 -2.22 15.20 2.88
N GLU A 172 -3.09 15.00 3.86
CA GLU A 172 -4.32 14.22 3.75
C GLU A 172 -5.51 15.17 3.60
N ASP A 173 -5.40 16.11 2.65
CA ASP A 173 -6.47 17.04 2.29
C ASP A 173 -7.22 16.57 1.04
N GLU A 174 -8.39 17.13 0.85
CA GLU A 174 -9.28 16.81 -0.27
C GLU A 174 -8.58 16.94 -1.62
N HIS A 175 -7.83 18.01 -1.84
CA HIS A 175 -7.14 18.24 -3.12
C HIS A 175 -6.08 17.16 -3.41
N THR A 176 -5.28 16.81 -2.39
CA THR A 176 -4.22 15.80 -2.51
C THR A 176 -4.80 14.43 -2.78
N ILE A 177 -5.84 14.03 -2.03
CA ILE A 177 -6.50 12.74 -2.18
C ILE A 177 -7.22 12.66 -3.54
N THR A 178 -7.98 13.70 -3.91
CA THR A 178 -8.70 13.75 -5.19
C THR A 178 -7.74 13.56 -6.38
N ARG A 179 -6.64 14.31 -6.42
CA ARG A 179 -5.64 14.16 -7.48
C ARG A 179 -5.00 12.78 -7.48
N TYR A 180 -4.80 12.21 -6.30
CA TYR A 180 -4.25 10.86 -6.19
C TYR A 180 -5.22 9.83 -6.75
N VAL A 181 -6.49 9.86 -6.35
CA VAL A 181 -7.54 8.95 -6.83
C VAL A 181 -7.70 9.04 -8.34
N GLN A 182 -7.84 10.26 -8.88
CA GLN A 182 -7.93 10.48 -10.33
C GLN A 182 -6.75 9.87 -11.09
N ARG A 183 -5.52 10.08 -10.59
CA ARG A 183 -4.32 9.51 -11.19
C ARG A 183 -4.31 7.99 -11.17
N ILE A 184 -4.71 7.38 -10.05
CA ILE A 184 -4.76 5.91 -9.95
C ILE A 184 -5.85 5.36 -10.86
N ALA A 185 -7.04 5.95 -10.87
CA ALA A 185 -8.13 5.54 -11.75
C ALA A 185 -7.70 5.59 -13.23
N GLN A 186 -7.03 6.67 -13.64
CA GLN A 186 -6.52 6.82 -15.00
C GLN A 186 -5.45 5.76 -15.35
N LEU A 187 -4.55 5.42 -14.41
CA LEU A 187 -3.46 4.46 -14.66
C LEU A 187 -3.93 3.01 -14.66
N THR A 188 -4.91 2.67 -13.84
CA THR A 188 -5.39 1.30 -13.67
C THR A 188 -6.62 0.99 -14.51
N GLY A 189 -7.39 2.03 -14.88
CA GLY A 189 -8.71 1.86 -15.50
C GLY A 189 -9.71 1.21 -14.56
N CYS A 190 -9.57 1.39 -13.23
CA CYS A 190 -10.46 0.80 -12.25
C CYS A 190 -11.87 1.38 -12.36
N GLU A 191 -12.84 0.54 -12.09
CA GLU A 191 -14.25 0.90 -12.03
C GLU A 191 -14.66 1.34 -10.61
N ILE A 192 -13.95 0.81 -9.61
CA ILE A 192 -14.32 0.94 -8.20
C ILE A 192 -13.07 1.20 -7.37
N ILE A 193 -13.18 2.14 -6.44
CA ILE A 193 -12.25 2.25 -5.31
C ILE A 193 -12.90 1.71 -4.04
N LEU A 194 -12.09 1.08 -3.20
CA LEU A 194 -12.46 0.60 -1.88
C LEU A 194 -11.62 1.37 -0.86
N SER A 195 -12.27 2.13 0.01
CA SER A 195 -11.61 2.97 1.01
C SER A 195 -12.41 3.03 2.31
N ASP A 196 -11.92 3.77 3.29
CA ASP A 196 -12.68 4.17 4.45
C ASP A 196 -13.77 5.20 4.07
N ASP A 197 -14.50 5.67 5.08
CA ASP A 197 -15.63 6.59 4.95
C ASP A 197 -15.23 8.08 4.94
N ALA A 198 -13.96 8.40 4.72
CA ALA A 198 -13.52 9.78 4.71
C ALA A 198 -14.05 10.54 3.48
N ASP A 199 -14.58 11.73 3.71
CA ASP A 199 -15.16 12.60 2.65
C ASP A 199 -14.16 12.90 1.54
N THR A 200 -12.88 12.96 1.86
CA THR A 200 -11.80 13.15 0.88
C THR A 200 -11.75 12.04 -0.17
N PHE A 201 -12.05 10.78 0.21
CA PHE A 201 -12.16 9.68 -0.75
C PHE A 201 -13.47 9.71 -1.53
N LYS A 202 -14.59 10.15 -0.91
CA LYS A 202 -15.88 10.32 -1.59
C LYS A 202 -15.73 11.35 -2.72
N THR A 203 -15.25 12.54 -2.39
CA THR A 203 -14.96 13.60 -3.37
C THR A 203 -13.97 13.12 -4.45
N GLY A 204 -12.93 12.38 -4.05
CA GLY A 204 -11.95 11.83 -4.98
C GLY A 204 -12.54 10.83 -5.98
N ALA A 205 -13.43 9.95 -5.53
CA ALA A 205 -14.13 8.98 -6.39
C ALA A 205 -15.03 9.67 -7.40
N ASP A 206 -15.84 10.62 -6.94
CA ASP A 206 -16.76 11.40 -7.78
C ASP A 206 -15.99 12.17 -8.85
N ALA A 207 -14.93 12.86 -8.46
CA ALA A 207 -14.08 13.61 -9.37
C ALA A 207 -13.33 12.72 -10.37
N ALA A 208 -13.07 11.46 -10.03
CA ALA A 208 -12.47 10.47 -10.93
C ALA A 208 -13.49 9.75 -11.82
N GLY A 209 -14.80 9.91 -11.56
CA GLY A 209 -15.86 9.22 -12.28
C GLY A 209 -15.88 7.70 -12.01
N VAL A 210 -15.44 7.28 -10.83
CA VAL A 210 -15.43 5.87 -10.40
C VAL A 210 -16.36 5.66 -9.20
N HIS A 211 -16.86 4.45 -9.05
CA HIS A 211 -17.65 4.12 -7.88
C HIS A 211 -16.76 3.97 -6.64
N GLN A 212 -17.32 4.25 -5.47
CA GLN A 212 -16.67 3.95 -4.20
C GLN A 212 -17.44 2.88 -3.44
N GLN A 213 -16.74 1.85 -2.95
CA GLN A 213 -17.20 1.00 -1.87
C GLN A 213 -16.60 1.51 -0.57
N VAL A 214 -17.45 1.93 0.34
CA VAL A 214 -17.02 2.29 1.69
C VAL A 214 -16.81 1.03 2.51
N CYS A 215 -15.74 0.99 3.30
CA CYS A 215 -15.39 -0.14 4.15
C CYS A 215 -16.45 -0.37 5.24
N GLN A 216 -17.21 -1.45 5.11
CA GLN A 216 -18.26 -1.79 6.07
C GLN A 216 -17.73 -2.07 7.48
N GLN A 217 -16.49 -2.49 7.63
CA GLN A 217 -15.88 -2.79 8.92
C GLN A 217 -15.75 -1.55 9.82
N HIS A 218 -15.65 -0.37 9.25
CA HIS A 218 -15.59 0.88 10.02
C HIS A 218 -16.98 1.47 10.25
N VAL A 219 -17.79 1.53 9.21
CA VAL A 219 -19.11 2.20 9.27
C VAL A 219 -20.10 1.41 10.13
N VAL A 220 -20.26 0.10 9.88
CA VAL A 220 -21.29 -0.69 10.53
C VAL A 220 -21.17 -0.70 12.06
N PRO A 221 -20.02 -1.02 12.68
CA PRO A 221 -19.90 -0.99 14.13
C PRO A 221 -20.08 0.41 14.73
N ASN A 222 -19.57 1.45 14.06
CA ASN A 222 -19.70 2.82 14.54
C ASN A 222 -21.17 3.26 14.54
N THR A 223 -21.91 2.91 13.49
CA THR A 223 -23.33 3.25 13.37
C THR A 223 -24.16 2.48 14.40
N LEU A 224 -23.90 1.18 14.61
CA LEU A 224 -24.59 0.40 15.66
C LEU A 224 -24.33 0.97 17.06
N THR A 225 -23.09 1.40 17.33
CA THR A 225 -22.77 2.09 18.58
C THR A 225 -23.58 3.38 18.75
N LEU A 226 -23.69 4.16 17.67
CA LEU A 226 -24.48 5.39 17.68
C LEU A 226 -25.98 5.13 17.88
N VAL A 227 -26.52 4.07 17.27
CA VAL A 227 -27.91 3.61 17.49
C VAL A 227 -28.13 3.31 18.97
N SER A 228 -27.24 2.51 19.60
CA SER A 228 -27.33 2.17 21.02
C SER A 228 -27.25 3.42 21.91
N GLU A 229 -26.32 4.33 21.66
CA GLU A 229 -26.21 5.58 22.42
C GLU A 229 -27.46 6.48 22.30
N ILE A 230 -28.09 6.52 21.13
CA ILE A 230 -29.33 7.26 20.94
C ILE A 230 -30.47 6.58 21.68
N ALA A 231 -30.57 5.24 21.63
CA ALA A 231 -31.57 4.47 22.36
C ALA A 231 -31.49 4.74 23.86
N GLU A 232 -30.29 4.71 24.44
CA GLU A 232 -30.09 5.07 25.86
C GLU A 232 -30.56 6.50 26.19
N GLN A 233 -30.34 7.46 25.29
CA GLN A 233 -30.84 8.83 25.49
C GLN A 233 -32.35 8.90 25.39
N VAL A 234 -32.98 8.21 24.44
CA VAL A 234 -34.44 8.15 24.28
C VAL A 234 -35.09 7.51 25.50
N GLU A 235 -34.48 6.50 26.10
CA GLU A 235 -35.00 5.81 27.29
C GLU A 235 -35.06 6.74 28.51
N THR A 236 -34.23 7.74 28.61
CA THR A 236 -34.22 8.70 29.70
C THR A 236 -35.30 9.79 29.55
N LEU A 237 -35.95 9.88 28.38
CA LEU A 237 -36.96 10.92 28.12
C LEU A 237 -38.31 10.57 28.76
N PRO A 238 -39.07 11.57 29.25
CA PRO A 238 -40.44 11.33 29.67
C PRO A 238 -41.31 10.84 28.50
N PRO A 239 -42.24 9.90 28.70
CA PRO A 239 -43.11 9.40 27.62
C PRO A 239 -43.93 10.49 26.89
N GLN A 240 -44.10 11.67 27.52
CA GLN A 240 -44.83 12.80 26.99
C GLN A 240 -43.91 13.89 26.40
N GLU A 241 -42.59 13.61 26.31
CA GLU A 241 -41.64 14.57 25.72
C GLU A 241 -42.10 14.94 24.31
N PRO A 242 -42.21 16.22 23.96
CA PRO A 242 -42.57 16.62 22.62
C PRO A 242 -41.45 16.23 21.64
N THR A 243 -41.79 15.35 20.69
CA THR A 243 -40.90 14.97 19.63
C THR A 243 -41.07 15.86 18.42
N PRO A 244 -40.05 16.07 17.60
CA PRO A 244 -40.23 16.69 16.30
C PRO A 244 -41.27 15.90 15.51
N SER A 245 -42.15 16.59 14.79
CA SER A 245 -43.20 15.98 13.96
C SER A 245 -44.30 15.16 14.70
N GLY A 246 -44.44 15.32 16.01
CA GLY A 246 -45.52 14.68 16.78
C GLY A 246 -45.38 13.18 16.98
N LEU A 247 -44.19 12.63 16.82
CA LEU A 247 -43.89 11.22 17.05
C LEU A 247 -43.87 10.90 18.56
N SER A 248 -44.19 9.68 18.93
CA SER A 248 -44.04 9.21 20.29
C SER A 248 -42.63 8.69 20.57
N VAL A 249 -42.25 8.62 21.84
CA VAL A 249 -40.99 7.96 22.26
C VAL A 249 -40.97 6.49 21.82
N ALA A 250 -42.14 5.81 21.85
CA ALA A 250 -42.28 4.43 21.39
C ALA A 250 -41.91 4.30 19.89
N GLN A 251 -42.38 5.24 19.05
CA GLN A 251 -42.02 5.25 17.62
C GLN A 251 -40.52 5.41 17.39
N ALA A 252 -39.86 6.16 18.24
CA ALA A 252 -38.40 6.30 18.12
C ALA A 252 -37.63 4.98 18.39
N PHE A 253 -38.11 4.16 19.30
CA PHE A 253 -37.58 2.82 19.53
C PHE A 253 -37.82 1.88 18.35
N ASP A 254 -39.04 1.91 17.76
CA ASP A 254 -39.33 1.15 16.54
C ASP A 254 -38.40 1.59 15.38
N ASP A 255 -38.17 2.89 15.25
CA ASP A 255 -37.30 3.45 14.23
C ASP A 255 -35.82 3.08 14.44
N LEU A 256 -35.35 3.05 15.69
CA LEU A 256 -34.00 2.61 16.03
C LEU A 256 -33.83 1.10 15.76
N ALA A 257 -34.78 0.27 16.11
CA ALA A 257 -34.78 -1.15 15.78
C ALA A 257 -34.79 -1.38 14.27
N LEU A 258 -35.58 -0.63 13.51
CA LEU A 258 -35.56 -0.68 12.05
C LEU A 258 -34.22 -0.26 11.48
N LEU A 259 -33.58 0.77 12.01
CA LEU A 259 -32.25 1.20 11.61
C LEU A 259 -31.20 0.12 11.85
N GLU A 260 -31.23 -0.54 13.01
CA GLU A 260 -30.35 -1.66 13.32
C GLU A 260 -30.51 -2.79 12.32
N ASP A 261 -31.75 -3.19 12.01
CA ASP A 261 -32.06 -4.22 11.02
C ASP A 261 -31.53 -3.85 9.62
N ILE A 262 -31.74 -2.60 9.19
CA ILE A 262 -31.25 -2.09 7.91
C ILE A 262 -29.71 -2.17 7.85
N ILE A 263 -29.03 -1.71 8.91
CA ILE A 263 -27.58 -1.70 8.98
C ILE A 263 -27.00 -3.12 8.99
N LEU A 264 -27.64 -4.04 9.68
CA LEU A 264 -27.21 -5.44 9.75
C LEU A 264 -27.45 -6.16 8.41
N ALA A 265 -28.60 -5.95 7.80
CA ALA A 265 -28.97 -6.58 6.53
C ALA A 265 -28.18 -6.02 5.33
N ARG A 266 -27.88 -4.73 5.34
CA ARG A 266 -27.21 -4.00 4.24
C ARG A 266 -27.83 -4.25 2.86
N ALA A 267 -29.14 -4.42 2.82
CA ALA A 267 -29.86 -4.63 1.57
C ALA A 267 -29.90 -3.33 0.73
N PRO A 268 -29.48 -3.31 -0.53
CA PRO A 268 -29.53 -2.11 -1.36
C PRO A 268 -30.95 -1.50 -1.45
N GLY A 269 -31.97 -2.33 -1.43
CA GLY A 269 -33.38 -1.90 -1.46
C GLY A 269 -33.86 -1.17 -0.20
N SER A 270 -33.09 -1.19 0.88
CA SER A 270 -33.48 -0.50 2.13
C SER A 270 -33.26 1.02 2.08
N GLN A 271 -32.72 1.56 0.99
CA GLN A 271 -32.47 3.01 0.87
C GLN A 271 -33.74 3.84 1.06
N TRP A 272 -34.88 3.40 0.52
CA TRP A 272 -36.12 4.14 0.67
C TRP A 272 -36.62 4.20 2.14
N HIS A 273 -36.36 3.17 2.95
CA HIS A 273 -36.63 3.20 4.38
C HIS A 273 -35.76 4.26 5.11
N LEU A 274 -34.49 4.37 4.73
CA LEU A 274 -33.60 5.40 5.28
C LEU A 274 -34.10 6.81 4.90
N GLU A 275 -34.52 7.00 3.65
CA GLU A 275 -35.11 8.26 3.20
C GLU A 275 -36.41 8.60 3.93
N GLU A 276 -37.25 7.59 4.25
CA GLU A 276 -38.44 7.76 5.04
C GLU A 276 -38.11 8.17 6.47
N LEU A 277 -37.15 7.51 7.11
CA LEU A 277 -36.68 7.87 8.45
C LEU A 277 -36.06 9.28 8.45
N CYS A 278 -35.26 9.62 7.43
CA CYS A 278 -34.71 10.95 7.28
C CYS A 278 -35.80 12.04 7.22
N ARG A 279 -36.86 11.81 6.41
CA ARG A 279 -38.02 12.73 6.35
C ARG A 279 -38.73 12.85 7.69
N ARG A 280 -38.82 11.75 8.43
CA ARG A 280 -39.51 11.70 9.74
C ARG A 280 -38.84 12.58 10.79
N TYR A 281 -37.49 12.63 10.74
CA TYR A 281 -36.66 13.42 11.67
C TYR A 281 -36.15 14.77 11.13
N GLN A 282 -36.50 15.14 9.91
CA GLN A 282 -35.96 16.33 9.23
C GLN A 282 -36.16 17.63 9.98
N GLU A 283 -37.27 17.76 10.73
CA GLU A 283 -37.62 18.94 11.47
C GLU A 283 -36.95 19.02 12.86
N ALA A 284 -36.20 18.01 13.26
CA ALA A 284 -35.48 18.01 14.54
C ALA A 284 -34.51 19.15 14.62
N PRO A 285 -34.64 20.08 15.60
CA PRO A 285 -33.82 21.28 15.68
C PRO A 285 -32.40 20.93 16.09
N GLY A 286 -31.43 21.65 15.52
CA GLY A 286 -30.03 21.57 15.95
C GLY A 286 -29.84 22.11 17.37
N PRO A 287 -28.78 21.70 18.06
CA PRO A 287 -28.49 22.19 19.40
C PRO A 287 -28.13 23.68 19.38
N GLN A 288 -28.62 24.42 20.38
CA GLN A 288 -28.15 25.81 20.61
C GLN A 288 -26.74 25.81 21.16
N LYS A 289 -26.05 26.94 21.02
CA LYS A 289 -24.66 27.08 21.49
C LYS A 289 -24.55 26.70 22.99
N GLY A 290 -23.74 25.69 23.28
CA GLY A 290 -23.51 25.18 24.64
C GLY A 290 -24.51 24.09 25.08
N GLN A 291 -25.46 23.70 24.26
CA GLN A 291 -26.36 22.58 24.54
C GLN A 291 -25.86 21.28 23.87
N LYS A 292 -26.16 20.15 24.50
CA LYS A 292 -25.95 18.85 23.86
C LYS A 292 -27.01 18.62 22.77
N ALA A 293 -26.62 17.91 21.71
CA ALA A 293 -27.55 17.50 20.67
C ALA A 293 -28.64 16.60 21.25
N SER A 294 -29.89 16.86 20.89
CA SER A 294 -31.02 16.00 21.24
C SER A 294 -30.92 14.64 20.53
N PRO A 295 -31.52 13.57 21.05
CA PRO A 295 -31.54 12.29 20.36
C PRO A 295 -32.23 12.40 18.99
N TRP A 296 -33.22 13.28 18.86
CA TRP A 296 -33.93 13.54 17.59
C TRP A 296 -33.01 14.16 16.52
N TYR A 297 -32.19 15.13 16.92
CA TYR A 297 -31.21 15.72 16.02
C TYR A 297 -30.09 14.73 15.64
N ARG A 298 -29.67 13.87 16.57
CA ARG A 298 -28.71 12.80 16.28
C ARG A 298 -29.29 11.79 15.31
N LEU A 299 -30.57 11.37 15.47
CA LEU A 299 -31.29 10.52 14.51
C LEU A 299 -31.37 11.17 13.13
N ARG A 300 -31.70 12.44 13.07
CA ARG A 300 -31.73 13.21 11.82
C ARG A 300 -30.40 13.12 11.09
N LEU A 301 -29.30 13.43 11.76
CA LEU A 301 -27.97 13.39 11.13
C LEU A 301 -27.61 11.98 10.69
N MET A 302 -27.78 11.00 11.56
CA MET A 302 -27.44 9.61 11.25
C MET A 302 -28.23 9.07 10.05
N THR A 303 -29.53 9.32 10.00
CA THR A 303 -30.37 8.84 8.87
C THR A 303 -30.04 9.57 7.59
N LEU A 304 -29.68 10.85 7.65
CA LEU A 304 -29.21 11.61 6.49
C LEU A 304 -27.91 11.05 5.95
N ASP A 305 -26.89 10.94 6.80
CA ASP A 305 -25.57 10.42 6.41
C ASP A 305 -25.66 9.00 5.84
N LEU A 306 -26.43 8.12 6.50
CA LEU A 306 -26.65 6.76 6.01
C LEU A 306 -27.39 6.74 4.66
N SER A 307 -28.40 7.60 4.48
CA SER A 307 -29.17 7.67 3.23
C SER A 307 -28.27 8.11 2.07
N GLU A 308 -27.41 9.11 2.29
CA GLU A 308 -26.48 9.61 1.29
C GLU A 308 -25.39 8.59 0.94
N ASP A 309 -24.85 7.89 1.94
CA ASP A 309 -23.77 6.94 1.78
C ASP A 309 -24.23 5.49 1.45
N TRP A 310 -25.51 5.20 1.57
CA TRP A 310 -26.06 3.86 1.36
C TRP A 310 -25.66 3.22 0.03
N PRO A 311 -25.70 3.95 -1.10
CA PRO A 311 -25.25 3.42 -2.37
C PRO A 311 -23.77 2.99 -2.36
N ARG A 312 -22.92 3.71 -1.63
CA ARG A 312 -21.47 3.41 -1.49
C ARG A 312 -21.24 2.27 -0.51
N LEU A 313 -21.98 2.21 0.58
CA LEU A 313 -21.87 1.17 1.60
C LEU A 313 -22.34 -0.20 1.08
N THR A 314 -23.34 -0.22 0.21
CA THR A 314 -23.97 -1.44 -0.33
C THR A 314 -23.51 -1.81 -1.75
N LEU A 315 -22.48 -1.15 -2.27
CA LEU A 315 -22.01 -1.38 -3.64
C LEU A 315 -21.61 -2.85 -3.87
N THR A 316 -20.96 -3.47 -2.88
CA THR A 316 -20.58 -4.90 -2.90
C THR A 316 -21.76 -5.83 -3.19
N GLU A 317 -22.99 -5.45 -2.81
CA GLU A 317 -24.20 -6.25 -3.03
C GLU A 317 -24.75 -6.09 -4.45
N ARG A 318 -24.48 -4.96 -5.08
CA ARG A 318 -24.96 -4.63 -6.43
C ARG A 318 -24.05 -5.18 -7.53
N TYR A 319 -22.74 -5.25 -7.25
CA TYR A 319 -21.74 -5.69 -8.22
C TYR A 319 -21.41 -7.16 -8.06
N ARG A 320 -21.90 -7.97 -9.01
CA ARG A 320 -21.62 -9.41 -9.07
C ARG A 320 -20.93 -9.72 -10.40
N GLY A 321 -20.03 -10.71 -10.37
CA GLY A 321 -19.42 -11.26 -11.57
C GLY A 321 -20.43 -12.11 -12.36
N ASP A 322 -20.04 -12.52 -13.56
CA ASP A 322 -20.85 -13.39 -14.42
C ASP A 322 -21.17 -14.74 -13.76
N ASP A 323 -20.37 -15.15 -12.78
CA ASP A 323 -20.55 -16.34 -11.95
C ASP A 323 -21.47 -16.10 -10.74
N GLY A 324 -22.07 -14.92 -10.63
CA GLY A 324 -22.93 -14.50 -9.51
C GLY A 324 -22.17 -14.16 -8.21
N ARG A 325 -20.83 -14.32 -8.18
CA ARG A 325 -20.03 -14.01 -7.00
C ARG A 325 -19.79 -12.52 -6.88
N ARG A 326 -19.67 -12.05 -5.64
CA ARG A 326 -19.25 -10.68 -5.36
C ARG A 326 -17.79 -10.53 -5.74
N PHE A 327 -17.46 -9.57 -6.61
CA PHE A 327 -16.07 -9.25 -6.93
C PHE A 327 -15.57 -7.99 -6.23
N VAL A 328 -16.47 -7.23 -5.62
CA VAL A 328 -16.15 -6.07 -4.79
C VAL A 328 -16.10 -6.51 -3.34
N PRO A 329 -14.96 -6.45 -2.65
CA PRO A 329 -14.91 -6.74 -1.22
C PRO A 329 -15.73 -5.71 -0.43
N ALA A 330 -16.40 -6.17 0.63
CA ALA A 330 -17.17 -5.30 1.52
C ALA A 330 -16.27 -4.51 2.50
N THR A 331 -15.03 -4.97 2.69
CA THR A 331 -14.10 -4.42 3.67
C THR A 331 -12.74 -4.13 3.05
N ASN A 332 -12.05 -3.13 3.56
CA ASN A 332 -10.71 -2.71 3.11
C ASN A 332 -9.56 -3.50 3.76
N ASN A 333 -9.84 -4.70 4.28
CA ASN A 333 -8.86 -5.53 4.98
C ASN A 333 -7.59 -5.81 4.15
N VAL A 334 -7.71 -5.84 2.81
CA VAL A 334 -6.58 -6.09 1.92
C VAL A 334 -5.56 -4.95 1.99
N SER A 335 -6.01 -3.69 2.01
CA SER A 335 -5.14 -2.53 2.12
C SER A 335 -4.60 -2.36 3.55
N GLU A 336 -5.46 -2.53 4.56
CA GLU A 336 -5.07 -2.50 5.97
C GLU A 336 -3.98 -3.52 6.30
N ARG A 337 -4.16 -4.77 5.82
CA ARG A 337 -3.16 -5.82 5.95
C ARG A 337 -1.86 -5.45 5.24
N ALA A 338 -1.94 -4.90 4.04
CA ALA A 338 -0.76 -4.46 3.29
C ALA A 338 -0.02 -3.33 4.02
N ILE A 339 -0.72 -2.37 4.62
CA ILE A 339 -0.15 -1.33 5.49
C ILE A 339 0.53 -1.96 6.69
N GLY A 340 -0.14 -2.88 7.37
CA GLY A 340 0.41 -3.61 8.51
C GLY A 340 1.76 -4.23 8.19
N LEU A 341 1.80 -5.02 7.13
CA LEU A 341 2.96 -5.82 6.72
C LEU A 341 4.07 -4.99 6.07
N ASN A 342 3.73 -4.04 5.20
CA ASN A 342 4.72 -3.32 4.40
C ASN A 342 5.26 -2.08 5.10
N ILE A 343 4.46 -1.43 5.95
CA ILE A 343 4.78 -0.14 6.56
C ILE A 343 4.93 -0.26 8.06
N LYS A 344 3.85 -0.66 8.78
CA LYS A 344 3.79 -0.57 10.25
C LYS A 344 4.72 -1.56 10.95
N GLU A 345 4.88 -2.77 10.46
CA GLU A 345 5.78 -3.77 11.06
C GLU A 345 7.22 -3.27 11.12
N ARG A 346 7.75 -2.75 10.00
CA ARG A 346 9.11 -2.21 9.97
C ARG A 346 9.22 -0.86 10.67
N TYR A 347 8.19 -0.02 10.60
CA TYR A 347 8.11 1.23 11.34
C TYR A 347 8.31 1.02 12.85
N ARG A 348 7.60 0.06 13.44
CA ARG A 348 7.71 -0.29 14.87
C ARG A 348 9.09 -0.81 15.23
N THR A 349 9.63 -1.75 14.47
CA THR A 349 10.93 -2.38 14.74
C THR A 349 12.12 -1.42 14.56
N MET A 350 12.00 -0.42 13.68
CA MET A 350 13.00 0.62 13.45
C MET A 350 12.82 1.85 14.35
N ARG A 351 11.75 1.92 15.15
CA ARG A 351 11.37 3.10 15.94
C ARG A 351 11.26 4.36 15.05
N GLY A 352 10.50 4.25 13.97
CA GLY A 352 10.27 5.30 13.00
C GLY A 352 11.28 5.33 11.84
N TYR A 353 10.90 6.02 10.78
CA TYR A 353 11.76 6.22 9.60
C TYR A 353 12.77 7.34 9.85
N LYS A 354 14.03 7.10 9.46
CA LYS A 354 15.14 8.02 9.72
C LYS A 354 15.43 8.96 8.55
N SER A 355 14.78 8.79 7.42
CA SER A 355 14.91 9.66 6.25
C SER A 355 13.77 9.43 5.26
N THR A 356 13.46 10.46 4.46
CA THR A 356 12.47 10.38 3.37
C THR A 356 12.79 9.27 2.37
N ILE A 357 14.08 9.01 2.12
CA ILE A 357 14.51 7.92 1.24
C ILE A 357 14.12 6.57 1.84
N SER A 358 14.38 6.35 3.12
CA SER A 358 14.00 5.10 3.80
C SER A 358 12.48 4.92 3.84
N LEU A 359 11.72 5.98 4.11
CA LEU A 359 10.26 5.96 4.11
C LEU A 359 9.70 5.60 2.72
N ARG A 360 10.31 6.09 1.65
CA ARG A 360 9.85 5.81 0.27
C ARG A 360 10.30 4.45 -0.26
N CYS A 361 11.46 3.97 0.17
CA CYS A 361 12.09 2.78 -0.42
C CYS A 361 11.80 1.50 0.36
N TYR A 362 11.77 1.55 1.69
CA TYR A 362 11.65 0.36 2.52
C TYR A 362 10.27 -0.31 2.43
N PRO A 363 9.15 0.42 2.50
CA PRO A 363 7.84 -0.18 2.28
C PRO A 363 7.72 -0.82 0.89
N ALA A 364 8.19 -0.14 -0.15
CA ALA A 364 8.17 -0.67 -1.52
C ALA A 364 9.02 -1.94 -1.67
N LEU A 365 10.19 -1.98 -0.99
CA LEU A 365 11.04 -3.17 -0.96
C LEU A 365 10.36 -4.34 -0.26
N THR A 366 9.76 -4.09 0.89
CA THR A 366 9.04 -5.11 1.67
C THR A 366 7.87 -5.67 0.87
N ALA A 367 7.04 -4.80 0.29
CA ALA A 367 5.92 -5.19 -0.57
C ALA A 367 6.40 -6.05 -1.74
N TYR A 368 7.36 -5.57 -2.50
CA TYR A 368 7.85 -6.27 -3.69
C TYR A 368 8.41 -7.66 -3.36
N LEU A 369 9.20 -7.79 -2.28
CA LEU A 369 9.81 -9.06 -1.91
C LEU A 369 8.82 -10.05 -1.30
N ARG A 370 7.77 -9.59 -0.62
CA ARG A 370 6.71 -10.45 -0.08
C ARG A 370 5.79 -11.00 -1.17
N GLU A 371 5.55 -10.24 -2.22
CA GLU A 371 4.72 -10.65 -3.34
C GLU A 371 5.44 -11.58 -4.31
N GLN A 372 6.75 -11.45 -4.41
CA GLN A 372 7.57 -12.27 -5.31
C GLN A 372 8.10 -13.50 -4.58
N GLN A 373 7.64 -14.68 -4.99
CA GLN A 373 8.18 -15.95 -4.49
C GLN A 373 9.29 -16.46 -5.41
N GLY A 374 10.42 -16.88 -4.83
CA GLY A 374 11.50 -17.56 -5.57
C GLY A 374 12.81 -16.79 -5.73
N ALA A 375 13.81 -17.47 -6.32
CA ALA A 375 15.18 -16.97 -6.47
C ALA A 375 15.31 -15.80 -7.45
N GLU A 376 14.45 -15.71 -8.44
CA GLU A 376 14.47 -14.68 -9.48
C GLU A 376 14.12 -13.28 -8.96
N CYS A 377 13.43 -13.22 -7.84
CA CYS A 377 13.06 -11.99 -7.16
C CYS A 377 14.27 -11.07 -6.90
N PHE A 378 15.35 -11.62 -6.31
CA PHE A 378 16.54 -10.84 -6.01
C PHE A 378 17.38 -10.52 -7.26
N SER A 379 17.40 -11.42 -8.24
CA SER A 379 18.13 -11.19 -9.48
C SER A 379 17.61 -9.95 -10.22
N SER A 380 16.29 -9.80 -10.29
CA SER A 380 15.66 -8.63 -10.94
C SER A 380 15.88 -7.32 -10.19
N LEU A 381 16.06 -7.36 -8.86
CA LEU A 381 16.30 -6.18 -8.02
C LEU A 381 17.77 -5.76 -7.98
N LEU A 382 18.70 -6.70 -8.14
CA LEU A 382 20.13 -6.47 -7.96
C LEU A 382 20.89 -6.31 -9.28
N ALA A 383 20.29 -6.74 -10.40
CA ALA A 383 20.85 -6.60 -11.75
C ALA A 383 20.72 -5.17 -12.32
N ALA A 384 19.90 -4.34 -11.71
CA ALA A 384 19.67 -2.94 -12.05
C ALA A 384 20.54 -2.03 -11.18
#